data_fa85dc93d9f86c766be610a8ac9c2c0b
#
_entry.id   fa85dc93d9f86c766be610a8ac9c2c0b
#
_cell.length_a   1.000
_cell.length_b   1.000
_cell.length_c   1.000
_cell.angle_alpha   90.00
_cell.angle_beta   90.00
_cell.angle_gamma   90.00
#
_symmetry.space_group_name_H-M   'P 1'
#
loop_
_entity.id
_entity.type
_entity.pdbx_description
1 polymer ?
#
loop_
_entity_poly.entity_id
_entity_poly.type
_entity_poly.pdbx_seq_one_letter_code
_entity_poly.pdbx_strand_id
1 'polypeptide(L)'
;PADNASQLARTADAVESHVRHLRARSLPPQTRGDATRTLTGYFDGGDLVLVVESIEQGDYGASDRRWFFEGAWLYHHRAAGLRLSADNSSLVPVERRLYLAPDGTPLYSFQALAGNPEPVTAGELTEVLGEARHLRRQLLADD
;
A
#
# COMPACT_ATOMS: atom_id res chain seq x y z
N PRO A 1 11.40 16.94 12.93
CA PRO A 1 12.09 15.66 12.72
C PRO A 1 11.63 14.97 11.44
N ALA A 2 12.50 14.17 10.86
CA ALA A 2 12.22 13.48 9.60
C ALA A 2 11.13 12.41 9.74
N ASP A 3 10.76 12.05 10.95
CA ASP A 3 9.79 11.00 11.24
C ASP A 3 8.39 11.52 11.57
N ASN A 4 8.11 12.81 11.40
CA ASN A 4 6.74 13.28 11.57
C ASN A 4 5.93 13.06 10.29
N ALA A 5 4.61 12.95 10.44
CA ALA A 5 3.72 12.59 9.33
C ALA A 5 3.81 13.57 8.15
N SER A 6 3.89 14.88 8.41
CA SER A 6 3.96 15.87 7.33
C SER A 6 5.23 15.73 6.49
N GLN A 7 6.35 15.45 7.15
CA GLN A 7 7.63 15.27 6.46
C GLN A 7 7.65 13.96 5.68
N LEU A 8 7.08 12.89 6.24
CA LEU A 8 6.96 11.62 5.52
C LEU A 8 6.03 11.76 4.31
N ALA A 9 4.97 12.56 4.41
CA ALA A 9 4.10 12.82 3.26
C ALA A 9 4.88 13.49 2.12
N ARG A 10 5.74 14.46 2.43
CA ARG A 10 6.57 15.10 1.42
C ARG A 10 7.56 14.12 0.80
N THR A 11 8.11 13.22 1.60
CA THR A 11 9.03 12.19 1.10
C THR A 11 8.30 11.25 0.14
N ALA A 12 7.10 10.80 0.49
CA ALA A 12 6.31 9.94 -0.39
C ALA A 12 5.93 10.66 -1.69
N ASP A 13 5.53 11.93 -1.61
CA ASP A 13 5.20 12.72 -2.79
C ASP A 13 6.41 12.88 -3.72
N ALA A 14 7.59 13.05 -3.16
CA ALA A 14 8.83 13.13 -3.95
C ALA A 14 9.11 11.83 -4.68
N VAL A 15 8.91 10.68 -4.04
CA VAL A 15 9.06 9.38 -4.69
C VAL A 15 8.09 9.25 -5.86
N GLU A 16 6.82 9.59 -5.64
CA GLU A 16 5.82 9.47 -6.70
C GLU A 16 6.07 10.41 -7.88
N SER A 17 6.54 11.62 -7.60
CA SER A 17 6.83 12.57 -8.68
C SER A 17 8.03 12.14 -9.53
N HIS A 18 8.87 11.26 -9.04
CA HIS A 18 10.06 10.77 -9.75
C HIS A 18 9.92 9.32 -10.22
N VAL A 19 8.72 8.73 -10.10
CA VAL A 19 8.51 7.31 -10.36
C VAL A 19 8.95 6.89 -11.77
N ARG A 20 8.81 7.78 -12.76
CA ARG A 20 9.21 7.49 -14.14
C ARG A 20 10.72 7.34 -14.32
N HIS A 21 11.49 7.82 -13.36
CA HIS A 21 12.96 7.74 -13.40
C HIS A 21 13.50 6.58 -12.55
N LEU A 22 12.60 5.84 -11.88
CA LEU A 22 12.96 4.70 -11.06
C LEU A 22 12.93 3.42 -11.90
N ARG A 23 13.76 2.46 -11.54
CA ARG A 23 13.75 1.16 -12.19
C ARG A 23 12.56 0.36 -11.68
N ALA A 24 11.70 -0.10 -12.58
CA ALA A 24 10.52 -0.87 -12.24
C ALA A 24 10.77 -2.37 -12.44
N ARG A 25 10.24 -3.17 -11.52
CA ARG A 25 10.23 -4.63 -11.64
C ARG A 25 8.82 -5.09 -11.33
N SER A 26 8.17 -5.72 -12.31
CA SER A 26 6.83 -6.28 -12.13
C SER A 26 6.91 -7.78 -12.02
N LEU A 27 6.21 -8.35 -11.05
CA LEU A 27 6.04 -9.79 -10.95
C LEU A 27 4.93 -10.22 -11.91
N PRO A 28 4.93 -11.49 -12.37
CA PRO A 28 3.83 -11.98 -13.20
C PRO A 28 2.49 -11.82 -12.47
N PRO A 29 1.42 -11.42 -13.20
CA PRO A 29 0.11 -11.31 -12.57
C PRO A 29 -0.32 -12.63 -11.93
N GLN A 30 -0.96 -12.54 -10.78
CA GLN A 30 -1.47 -13.69 -10.05
C GLN A 30 -2.99 -13.67 -10.08
N THR A 31 -3.58 -14.77 -10.54
CA THR A 31 -5.03 -14.89 -10.62
C THR A 31 -5.49 -15.97 -9.64
N ARG A 32 -6.49 -15.63 -8.82
CA ARG A 32 -7.12 -16.57 -7.90
C ARG A 32 -8.63 -16.34 -7.97
N GLY A 33 -9.35 -17.28 -8.57
CA GLY A 33 -10.77 -17.10 -8.83
C GLY A 33 -11.00 -15.89 -9.75
N ASP A 34 -11.83 -14.97 -9.33
CA ASP A 34 -12.14 -13.76 -10.09
C ASP A 34 -11.15 -12.63 -9.85
N ALA A 35 -10.21 -12.81 -8.93
CA ALA A 35 -9.26 -11.76 -8.55
C ALA A 35 -7.97 -11.88 -9.35
N THR A 36 -7.50 -10.77 -9.90
CA THR A 36 -6.19 -10.67 -10.53
C THR A 36 -5.39 -9.60 -9.81
N ARG A 37 -4.21 -9.98 -9.37
CA ARG A 37 -3.30 -9.11 -8.64
C ARG A 37 -2.05 -8.85 -9.47
N THR A 38 -1.68 -7.57 -9.60
CA THR A 38 -0.42 -7.17 -10.20
C THR A 38 0.42 -6.44 -9.17
N LEU A 39 1.73 -6.66 -9.20
CA LEU A 39 2.65 -6.15 -8.21
C LEU A 39 3.88 -5.59 -8.91
N THR A 40 4.18 -4.31 -8.68
CA THR A 40 5.33 -3.64 -9.27
C THR A 40 6.14 -2.97 -8.17
N GLY A 41 7.45 -3.26 -8.15
CA GLY A 41 8.38 -2.58 -7.26
C GLY A 41 9.17 -1.53 -8.04
N TYR A 42 9.43 -0.40 -7.41
CA TYR A 42 10.22 0.69 -7.96
C TYR A 42 11.48 0.87 -7.13
N PHE A 43 12.62 0.93 -7.81
CA PHE A 43 13.93 0.94 -7.18
C PHE A 43 14.68 2.21 -7.52
N ASP A 44 15.28 2.81 -6.50
CA ASP A 44 16.25 3.89 -6.65
C ASP A 44 17.62 3.27 -6.42
N GLY A 45 18.37 3.03 -7.51
CA GLY A 45 19.56 2.21 -7.43
C GLY A 45 19.17 0.79 -7.00
N GLY A 46 19.77 0.30 -5.92
CA GLY A 46 19.46 -1.01 -5.38
C GLY A 46 18.36 -1.00 -4.33
N ASP A 47 17.83 0.16 -3.99
CA ASP A 47 16.87 0.31 -2.89
C ASP A 47 15.43 0.28 -3.38
N LEU A 48 14.63 -0.63 -2.84
CA LEU A 48 13.18 -0.67 -3.09
C LEU A 48 12.53 0.50 -2.33
N VAL A 49 11.94 1.44 -3.06
CA VAL A 49 11.36 2.64 -2.44
C VAL A 49 9.84 2.70 -2.54
N LEU A 50 9.24 1.97 -3.47
CA LEU A 50 7.79 1.98 -3.65
C LEU A 50 7.33 0.64 -4.19
N VAL A 51 6.22 0.12 -3.64
CA VAL A 51 5.51 -1.02 -4.20
C VAL A 51 4.11 -0.57 -4.55
N VAL A 52 3.67 -0.87 -5.77
CA VAL A 52 2.31 -0.61 -6.22
C VAL A 52 1.63 -1.95 -6.45
N GLU A 53 0.52 -2.15 -5.79
CA GLU A 53 -0.27 -3.36 -5.89
C GLU A 53 -1.66 -3.00 -6.41
N SER A 54 -2.10 -3.65 -7.47
CA SER A 54 -3.45 -3.50 -8.01
C SER A 54 -4.16 -4.82 -7.94
N ILE A 55 -5.38 -4.83 -7.42
CA ILE A 55 -6.21 -6.01 -7.32
C ILE A 55 -7.53 -5.72 -8.02
N GLU A 56 -7.89 -6.56 -8.97
CA GLU A 56 -9.18 -6.46 -9.67
C GLU A 56 -9.98 -7.72 -9.45
N GLN A 57 -11.25 -7.55 -9.10
CA GLN A 57 -12.16 -8.65 -8.82
C GLN A 57 -13.43 -8.58 -9.67
N GLY A 58 -13.35 -7.96 -10.85
CA GLY A 58 -14.49 -7.79 -11.74
C GLY A 58 -15.61 -7.00 -11.08
N ASP A 59 -16.80 -7.59 -11.05
CA ASP A 59 -17.99 -6.94 -10.48
C ASP A 59 -17.92 -6.78 -8.96
N TYR A 60 -16.94 -7.41 -8.29
CA TYR A 60 -16.82 -7.36 -6.84
C TYR A 60 -15.91 -6.26 -6.35
N GLY A 61 -15.31 -5.49 -7.26
CA GLY A 61 -14.52 -4.33 -6.89
C GLY A 61 -13.09 -4.37 -7.39
N ALA A 62 -12.34 -3.37 -6.99
CA ALA A 62 -10.94 -3.21 -7.32
C ALA A 62 -10.26 -2.41 -6.22
N SER A 63 -8.97 -2.61 -6.03
CA SER A 63 -8.21 -1.80 -5.08
C SER A 63 -6.82 -1.51 -5.62
N ASP A 64 -6.30 -0.35 -5.22
CA ASP A 64 -4.94 0.10 -5.49
C ASP A 64 -4.28 0.33 -4.14
N ARG A 65 -3.12 -0.28 -3.93
CA ARG A 65 -2.38 -0.16 -2.68
C ARG A 65 -0.96 0.26 -2.96
N ARG A 66 -0.43 1.14 -2.13
CA ARG A 66 0.93 1.64 -2.26
C ARG A 66 1.66 1.53 -0.94
N TRP A 67 2.93 1.15 -1.03
CA TRP A 67 3.77 0.85 0.12
C TRP A 67 5.10 1.57 -0.10
N PHE A 68 5.44 2.50 0.78
CA PHE A 68 6.64 3.33 0.63
C PHE A 68 7.66 2.93 1.67
N PHE A 69 8.87 2.66 1.22
CA PHE A 69 9.94 2.14 2.08
C PHE A 69 11.16 3.04 2.09
N GLU A 70 11.81 3.09 3.25
CA GLU A 70 13.19 3.56 3.39
C GLU A 70 13.94 2.41 4.07
N GLY A 71 14.77 1.68 3.29
CA GLY A 71 15.31 0.41 3.74
C GLY A 71 14.20 -0.58 4.07
N ALA A 72 14.21 -1.13 5.27
CA ALA A 72 13.15 -2.04 5.72
C ALA A 72 11.98 -1.31 6.41
N TRP A 73 12.07 -0.01 6.54
CA TRP A 73 11.07 0.81 7.22
C TRP A 73 9.93 1.16 6.26
N LEU A 74 8.73 0.63 6.56
CA LEU A 74 7.51 1.08 5.90
C LEU A 74 7.09 2.39 6.58
N TYR A 75 7.32 3.52 5.91
CA TYR A 75 6.97 4.80 6.51
C TYR A 75 5.61 5.33 6.06
N HIS A 76 5.10 4.83 4.95
CA HIS A 76 3.79 5.24 4.43
C HIS A 76 3.13 4.10 3.68
N HIS A 77 1.83 3.93 3.91
CA HIS A 77 0.98 2.99 3.19
C HIS A 77 -0.34 3.66 2.91
N ARG A 78 -0.84 3.51 1.70
CA ARG A 78 -2.19 3.93 1.40
C ARG A 78 -2.87 2.90 0.51
N ALA A 79 -4.18 2.79 0.69
CA ALA A 79 -5.02 1.92 -0.10
C ALA A 79 -6.29 2.68 -0.45
N ALA A 80 -6.78 2.48 -1.66
CA ALA A 80 -8.05 3.05 -2.10
C ALA A 80 -8.69 2.06 -3.06
N GLY A 81 -10.01 1.94 -3.01
CA GLY A 81 -10.69 1.03 -3.89
C GLY A 81 -12.17 0.99 -3.66
N LEU A 82 -12.79 0.00 -4.29
CA LEU A 82 -14.21 -0.27 -4.17
C LEU A 82 -14.39 -1.71 -3.73
N ARG A 83 -15.36 -1.93 -2.87
CA ARG A 83 -15.75 -3.29 -2.48
C ARG A 83 -17.26 -3.37 -2.37
N LEU A 84 -17.81 -4.57 -2.36
CA LEU A 84 -19.24 -4.76 -2.15
C LEU A 84 -19.67 -4.29 -0.77
N SER A 85 -20.82 -3.64 -0.72
CA SER A 85 -21.45 -3.27 0.54
C SER A 85 -21.87 -4.53 1.32
N ALA A 86 -22.21 -4.36 2.60
CA ALA A 86 -22.58 -5.47 3.47
C ALA A 86 -23.76 -6.29 2.91
N ASP A 87 -24.69 -5.64 2.21
CA ASP A 87 -25.86 -6.32 1.62
C ASP A 87 -25.62 -6.72 0.15
N ASN A 88 -24.41 -6.58 -0.37
CA ASN A 88 -24.04 -6.91 -1.74
C ASN A 88 -24.81 -6.14 -2.83
N SER A 89 -25.41 -5.01 -2.47
CA SER A 89 -26.25 -4.26 -3.40
C SER A 89 -25.50 -3.24 -4.23
N SER A 90 -24.30 -2.83 -3.79
CA SER A 90 -23.54 -1.77 -4.47
C SER A 90 -22.06 -1.89 -4.16
N LEU A 91 -21.23 -1.19 -4.96
CA LEU A 91 -19.82 -1.03 -4.65
C LEU A 91 -19.66 0.26 -3.85
N VAL A 92 -18.91 0.19 -2.76
CA VAL A 92 -18.67 1.34 -1.88
C VAL A 92 -17.17 1.63 -1.78
N PRO A 93 -16.79 2.90 -1.66
CA PRO A 93 -15.38 3.25 -1.56
C PRO A 93 -14.77 2.84 -0.22
N VAL A 94 -13.52 2.41 -0.27
CA VAL A 94 -12.70 2.15 0.92
C VAL A 94 -11.41 2.92 0.76
N GLU A 95 -10.87 3.41 1.88
CA GLU A 95 -9.66 4.21 1.88
C GLU A 95 -8.90 3.99 3.17
N ARG A 96 -7.55 3.96 3.07
CA ARG A 96 -6.67 3.87 4.23
C ARG A 96 -5.40 4.65 3.96
N ARG A 97 -4.92 5.40 4.96
CA ARG A 97 -3.64 6.09 4.90
C ARG A 97 -2.94 5.97 6.24
N LEU A 98 -1.69 5.54 6.21
CA LEU A 98 -0.86 5.37 7.40
C LEU A 98 0.48 6.04 7.19
N TYR A 99 0.96 6.74 8.22
CA TYR A 99 2.34 7.19 8.31
C TYR A 99 2.89 6.63 9.61
N LEU A 100 4.01 5.91 9.54
CA LEU A 100 4.53 5.12 10.64
C LEU A 100 5.94 5.54 11.00
N ALA A 101 6.24 5.52 12.31
CA ALA A 101 7.60 5.66 12.80
C ALA A 101 8.43 4.41 12.48
N PRO A 102 9.76 4.49 12.59
CA PRO A 102 10.60 3.31 12.30
C PRO A 102 10.27 2.08 13.13
N ASP A 103 9.73 2.24 14.34
CA ASP A 103 9.33 1.12 15.21
C ASP A 103 7.92 0.60 14.89
N GLY A 104 7.24 1.17 13.89
CA GLY A 104 5.89 0.77 13.50
C GLY A 104 4.79 1.53 14.22
N THR A 105 5.13 2.46 15.12
CA THR A 105 4.11 3.26 15.81
C THR A 105 3.43 4.21 14.83
N PRO A 106 2.09 4.26 14.80
CA PRO A 106 1.39 5.19 13.92
C PRO A 106 1.62 6.64 14.33
N LEU A 107 2.09 7.45 13.37
CA LEU A 107 2.18 8.91 13.51
C LEU A 107 0.91 9.57 13.01
N TYR A 108 0.24 8.93 12.07
CA TYR A 108 -1.04 9.34 11.52
C TYR A 108 -1.73 8.10 10.96
N SER A 109 -3.01 7.95 11.23
CA SER A 109 -3.80 6.88 10.64
C SER A 109 -5.18 7.40 10.26
N PHE A 110 -5.65 6.96 9.10
CA PHE A 110 -6.99 7.28 8.61
C PHE A 110 -7.53 6.08 7.86
N GLN A 111 -8.79 5.76 8.10
CA GLN A 111 -9.49 4.70 7.39
C GLN A 111 -10.95 5.08 7.27
N ALA A 112 -11.55 4.82 6.11
CA ALA A 112 -12.95 5.10 5.89
C ALA A 112 -13.57 4.01 5.02
N LEU A 113 -14.81 3.66 5.34
CA LEU A 113 -15.64 2.75 4.57
C LEU A 113 -16.90 3.50 4.17
N ALA A 114 -17.15 3.59 2.85
CA ALA A 114 -18.31 4.31 2.31
C ALA A 114 -18.36 5.78 2.81
N GLY A 115 -17.18 6.40 2.96
CA GLY A 115 -17.05 7.77 3.45
C GLY A 115 -17.12 7.93 4.96
N ASN A 116 -17.38 6.85 5.71
CA ASN A 116 -17.48 6.90 7.17
C ASN A 116 -16.13 6.55 7.81
N PRO A 117 -15.52 7.48 8.57
CA PRO A 117 -14.25 7.18 9.23
C PRO A 117 -14.37 6.04 10.23
N GLU A 118 -13.36 5.20 10.28
CA GLU A 118 -13.24 4.08 11.20
C GLU A 118 -11.84 4.09 11.79
N PRO A 119 -11.65 3.62 13.03
CA PRO A 119 -10.29 3.50 13.57
C PRO A 119 -9.54 2.36 12.89
N VAL A 120 -8.23 2.53 12.72
CA VAL A 120 -7.36 1.43 12.30
C VAL A 120 -7.02 0.65 13.55
N THR A 121 -7.41 -0.62 13.60
CA THR A 121 -7.19 -1.46 14.78
C THR A 121 -5.75 -1.94 14.86
N ALA A 122 -5.33 -2.37 16.06
CA ALA A 122 -4.00 -2.94 16.25
C ALA A 122 -3.81 -4.20 15.39
N GLY A 123 -4.86 -5.01 15.22
CA GLY A 123 -4.80 -6.18 14.35
C GLY A 123 -4.60 -5.82 12.89
N GLU A 124 -5.31 -4.79 12.42
CA GLU A 124 -5.14 -4.30 11.04
C GLU A 124 -3.73 -3.75 10.81
N LEU A 125 -3.19 -3.02 11.78
CA LEU A 125 -1.83 -2.51 11.68
C LEU A 125 -0.81 -3.65 11.60
N THR A 126 -0.99 -4.69 12.42
CA THR A 126 -0.13 -5.88 12.38
C THR A 126 -0.18 -6.55 11.01
N GLU A 127 -1.37 -6.65 10.40
CA GLU A 127 -1.54 -7.20 9.06
C GLU A 127 -0.82 -6.35 8.01
N VAL A 128 -0.94 -5.03 8.10
CA VAL A 128 -0.26 -4.12 7.18
C VAL A 128 1.25 -4.31 7.25
N LEU A 129 1.81 -4.34 8.46
CA LEU A 129 3.24 -4.52 8.64
C LEU A 129 3.72 -5.89 8.13
N GLY A 130 2.95 -6.94 8.38
CA GLY A 130 3.26 -8.29 7.90
C GLY A 130 3.22 -8.38 6.40
N GLU A 131 2.21 -7.79 5.77
CA GLU A 131 2.07 -7.75 4.33
C GLU A 131 3.22 -6.97 3.70
N ALA A 132 3.59 -5.83 4.28
CA ALA A 132 4.70 -5.03 3.78
C ALA A 132 6.01 -5.83 3.76
N ARG A 133 6.29 -6.58 4.83
CA ARG A 133 7.49 -7.43 4.90
C ARG A 133 7.46 -8.51 3.83
N HIS A 134 6.29 -9.12 3.61
CA HIS A 134 6.12 -10.16 2.61
C HIS A 134 6.35 -9.62 1.19
N LEU A 135 5.73 -8.50 0.85
CA LEU A 135 5.87 -7.87 -0.46
C LEU A 135 7.31 -7.46 -0.72
N ARG A 136 7.96 -6.89 0.28
CA ARG A 136 9.36 -6.48 0.16
C ARG A 136 10.25 -7.68 -0.12
N ARG A 137 10.05 -8.80 0.57
CA ARG A 137 10.83 -10.01 0.33
C ARG A 137 10.61 -10.54 -1.08
N GLN A 138 9.36 -10.54 -1.57
CA GLN A 138 9.06 -11.01 -2.92
C GLN A 138 9.79 -10.18 -3.99
N LEU A 139 9.80 -8.86 -3.83
CA LEU A 139 10.38 -7.96 -4.83
C LEU A 139 11.90 -7.87 -4.74
N LEU A 140 12.48 -8.16 -3.59
CA LEU A 140 13.93 -8.19 -3.41
C LEU A 140 14.52 -9.57 -3.74
N ALA A 141 13.71 -10.59 -3.89
CA ALA A 141 14.20 -11.93 -4.22
C ALA A 141 14.82 -11.92 -5.61
N ASP A 142 15.97 -12.57 -5.74
CA ASP A 142 16.60 -12.74 -7.04
C ASP A 142 15.91 -13.84 -7.82
N ASP A 143 15.92 -13.69 -9.12
CA ASP A 143 15.32 -14.69 -10.02
C ASP A 143 16.19 -15.93 -10.13
#